data_a449fd3300a37a4fbf37f9e51316ccf2
#
_entry.id   a449fd3300a37a4fbf37f9e51316ccf2
#
_cell.length_a   1.000
_cell.length_b   1.000
_cell.length_c   1.000
_cell.angle_alpha   90.00
_cell.angle_beta   90.00
_cell.angle_gamma   90.00
#
_symmetry.space_group_name_H-M   'P 1'
#
loop_
_entity.id
_entity.type
_entity.pdbx_description
1 polymer ?
#
loop_
_entity_poly.entity_id
_entity_poly.type
_entity_poly.pdbx_seq_one_letter_code
_entity_poly.pdbx_strand_id
1 'polypeptide(L)' 'MTQLQKYIWLIDTIRRAGKISLEEISSRWERNKDLSDYKPLSRTTFNRWKDAIFSQFGIIISCQRS' A
#
# COMPACT_ATOMS: atom_id res chain seq x y z
N MET A 1 -1.47 -13.58 -7.81
CA MET A 1 -1.15 -12.18 -8.05
C MET A 1 0.30 -11.89 -7.73
N THR A 2 0.97 -11.09 -8.54
CA THR A 2 2.38 -10.83 -8.36
C THR A 2 2.63 -9.74 -7.32
N GLN A 3 3.80 -9.80 -6.71
CA GLN A 3 4.21 -8.77 -5.74
C GLN A 3 4.26 -7.38 -6.39
N LEU A 4 4.66 -7.32 -7.65
CA LEU A 4 4.72 -6.06 -8.40
C LEU A 4 3.34 -5.40 -8.50
N GLN A 5 2.30 -6.19 -8.74
CA GLN A 5 0.93 -5.66 -8.82
C GLN A 5 0.49 -5.03 -7.51
N LYS A 6 0.89 -5.62 -6.38
CA LYS A 6 0.59 -5.07 -5.06
C LYS A 6 1.29 -3.72 -4.85
N TYR A 7 2.53 -3.62 -5.27
CA TYR A 7 3.30 -2.38 -5.16
C TYR A 7 2.69 -1.28 -6.04
N ILE A 8 2.31 -1.62 -7.26
CA ILE A 8 1.68 -0.66 -8.18
C ILE A 8 0.36 -0.16 -7.60
N TRP A 9 -0.44 -1.06 -7.03
CA TRP A 9 -1.69 -0.69 -6.37
C TRP A 9 -1.45 0.32 -5.25
N LEU A 10 -0.46 0.06 -4.41
CA LEU A 10 -0.15 0.94 -3.28
C LEU A 10 0.29 2.32 -3.75
N ILE A 11 1.21 2.37 -4.70
CA ILE A 11 1.70 3.63 -5.26
C ILE A 11 0.55 4.44 -5.86
N ASP A 12 -0.27 3.79 -6.67
CA ASP A 12 -1.40 4.44 -7.33
C ASP A 12 -2.42 4.96 -6.33
N THR A 13 -2.72 4.18 -5.30
CA THR A 13 -3.66 4.57 -4.26
C THR A 13 -3.20 5.83 -3.53
N ILE A 14 -1.93 5.89 -3.17
CA ILE A 14 -1.38 7.04 -2.46
C ILE A 14 -1.35 8.27 -3.36
N ARG A 15 -0.99 8.10 -4.62
CA ARG A 15 -0.93 9.23 -5.57
C ARG A 15 -2.31 9.84 -5.82
N ARG A 16 -3.32 9.01 -5.95
CA ARG A 16 -4.69 9.47 -6.20
C ARG A 16 -5.27 10.19 -5.00
N ALA A 17 -4.94 9.70 -3.81
CA ALA A 17 -5.48 10.25 -2.57
C ALA A 17 -4.80 11.56 -2.17
N GLY A 18 -3.54 11.75 -2.56
CA GLY A 18 -2.72 12.88 -2.13
C GLY A 18 -2.22 12.69 -0.71
N LYS A 19 -3.13 12.76 0.25
CA LYS A 19 -2.83 12.48 1.66
C LYS A 19 -3.74 11.35 2.14
N ILE A 20 -3.14 10.33 2.73
CA ILE A 20 -3.90 9.16 3.17
C ILE A 20 -3.21 8.54 4.37
N SER A 21 -3.99 8.05 5.32
CA SER A 21 -3.48 7.35 6.49
C SER A 21 -3.33 5.87 6.22
N LEU A 22 -2.52 5.19 7.04
CA LEU A 22 -2.38 3.73 6.94
C LEU A 22 -3.72 3.02 7.15
N GLU A 23 -4.54 3.53 8.06
CA GLU A 23 -5.86 2.96 8.31
C GLU A 23 -6.72 2.97 7.05
N GLU A 24 -6.70 4.07 6.33
CA GLU A 24 -7.47 4.20 5.11
C GLU A 24 -6.91 3.32 3.99
N ILE A 25 -5.59 3.23 3.88
CA ILE A 25 -4.95 2.33 2.93
C ILE A 25 -5.37 0.89 3.21
N SER A 26 -5.33 0.48 4.48
CA SER A 26 -5.74 -0.85 4.89
C SER A 26 -7.20 -1.13 4.57
N SER A 27 -8.06 -0.15 4.81
CA SER A 27 -9.49 -0.27 4.50
C SER A 27 -9.73 -0.48 3.01
N ARG A 28 -9.05 0.30 2.17
CA ARG A 28 -9.16 0.15 0.72
C ARG A 28 -8.60 -1.19 0.24
N TRP A 29 -7.52 -1.64 0.87
CA TRP A 29 -6.93 -2.94 0.57
C TRP A 29 -7.91 -4.07 0.85
N GLU A 30 -8.56 -4.05 2.02
CA GLU A 30 -9.55 -5.08 2.37
C GLU A 30 -10.70 -5.13 1.39
N ARG A 31 -11.13 -3.98 0.87
CA ARG A 31 -12.23 -3.92 -0.09
C ARG A 31 -11.86 -4.49 -1.43
N ASN A 32 -10.58 -4.55 -1.74
CA ASN A 32 -10.11 -5.07 -3.02
C ASN A 32 -9.90 -6.58 -2.93
N LYS A 33 -10.99 -7.32 -3.06
CA LYS A 33 -10.97 -8.77 -2.89
C LYS A 33 -10.07 -9.48 -3.89
N ASP A 34 -9.85 -8.90 -5.05
CA ASP A 34 -8.99 -9.50 -6.07
C ASP A 34 -7.53 -9.48 -5.67
N LEU A 35 -7.13 -8.50 -4.88
CA LEU A 35 -5.75 -8.33 -4.44
C LEU A 35 -5.49 -8.88 -3.05
N SER A 36 -6.41 -8.63 -2.14
CA SER A 36 -6.20 -8.88 -0.71
C SER A 36 -6.80 -10.18 -0.20
N ASP A 37 -7.74 -10.75 -0.95
CA ASP A 37 -8.52 -11.91 -0.51
C ASP A 37 -9.18 -11.63 0.86
N TYR A 38 -9.67 -10.39 1.04
CA TYR A 38 -10.32 -9.90 2.26
C TYR A 38 -9.40 -9.86 3.49
N LYS A 39 -8.09 -9.98 3.32
CA LYS A 39 -7.16 -9.91 4.44
C LYS A 39 -6.73 -8.46 4.66
N PRO A 40 -6.67 -8.00 5.92
CA PRO A 40 -6.24 -6.63 6.21
C PRO A 40 -4.75 -6.46 5.92
N LEU A 41 -4.38 -5.24 5.56
CA LEU A 41 -2.99 -4.88 5.37
C LEU A 41 -2.41 -4.47 6.72
N SER A 42 -1.48 -5.26 7.25
CA SER A 42 -0.85 -4.96 8.52
C SER A 42 0.20 -3.86 8.37
N ARG A 43 0.50 -3.19 9.48
CA ARG A 43 1.56 -2.18 9.50
C ARG A 43 2.91 -2.77 9.09
N THR A 44 3.21 -3.97 9.55
CA THR A 44 4.46 -4.66 9.21
C THR A 44 4.56 -4.91 7.70
N THR A 45 3.48 -5.41 7.10
CA THR A 45 3.43 -5.65 5.66
C THR A 45 3.56 -4.34 4.89
N PHE A 46 2.87 -3.29 5.33
CA PHE A 46 2.95 -1.99 4.70
C PHE A 46 4.38 -1.45 4.71
N ASN A 47 5.06 -1.55 5.87
CA ASN A 47 6.44 -1.09 5.98
C ASN A 47 7.37 -1.87 5.06
N ARG A 48 7.18 -3.18 4.94
CA ARG A 48 7.96 -4.00 4.03
C ARG A 48 7.78 -3.57 2.58
N TRP A 49 6.54 -3.30 2.19
CA TRP A 49 6.25 -2.84 0.83
C TRP A 49 6.85 -1.47 0.57
N LYS A 50 6.76 -0.58 1.55
CA LYS A 50 7.33 0.75 1.45
C LYS A 50 8.84 0.69 1.22
N ASP A 51 9.53 -0.13 2.01
CA ASP A 51 10.97 -0.30 1.89
C ASP A 51 11.36 -0.95 0.56
N ALA A 52 10.61 -1.95 0.13
CA ALA A 52 10.86 -2.62 -1.14
C ALA A 52 10.65 -1.67 -2.33
N ILE A 53 9.61 -0.86 -2.28
CA ILE A 53 9.34 0.12 -3.33
C ILE A 53 10.47 1.14 -3.41
N PHE A 54 10.93 1.64 -2.27
CA PHE A 54 12.07 2.54 -2.24
C PHE A 54 13.32 1.89 -2.83
N SER A 55 13.61 0.65 -2.44
CA SER A 55 14.80 -0.08 -2.89
C SER A 55 14.78 -0.37 -4.38
N GLN A 56 13.61 -0.74 -4.92
CA GLN A 56 13.49 -1.17 -6.31
C GLN A 56 13.23 -0.03 -7.28
N PHE A 57 12.49 0.98 -6.85
CA PHE A 57 12.01 2.05 -7.72
C PHE A 57 12.53 3.43 -7.33
N GLY A 58 13.15 3.56 -6.16
CA GLY A 58 13.59 4.85 -5.66
C GLY A 58 12.46 5.79 -5.26
N ILE A 59 11.27 5.25 -5.03
CA ILE A 59 10.09 6.04 -4.67
C ILE A 59 9.93 6.04 -3.17
N ILE A 60 9.84 7.24 -2.58
CA ILE A 60 9.61 7.40 -1.15
C ILE A 60 8.10 7.51 -0.92
N ILE A 61 7.57 6.57 -0.14
CA ILE A 61 6.17 6.57 0.24
C ILE A 61 6.05 7.09 1.66
N SER A 62 5.26 8.14 1.83
CA SER A 62 4.91 8.61 3.16
C SER A 62 3.40 8.63 3.31
N CYS A 63 2.91 8.17 4.45
CA CYS A 63 1.50 8.24 4.76
C CYS A 63 1.30 9.11 6.00
N GLN A 64 0.12 9.69 6.08
CA GLN A 64 -0.23 10.54 7.20
C GLN A 64 -0.43 9.66 8.44
N ARG A 65 0.09 10.10 9.57
CA ARG A 65 -0.17 9.41 10.83
C ARG A 65 -1.58 9.69 11.28
N SER A 66 -2.26 8.64 11.61
CA SER A 66 -3.60 8.74 12.16
C SER A 66 -3.56 8.90 13.68
#